data_d1828ced86bda787a1975df2d42de19c
#
_entry.id   d1828ced86bda787a1975df2d42de19c
#
_cell.length_a   1.000
_cell.length_b   1.000
_cell.length_c   1.000
_cell.angle_alpha   90.00
_cell.angle_beta   90.00
_cell.angle_gamma   90.00
#
_symmetry.space_group_name_H-M   'P 1'
#
loop_
_entity.id
_entity.type
_entity.pdbx_description
1 polymer ?
#
loop_
_entity_poly.entity_id
_entity_poly.type
_entity_poly.pdbx_seq_one_letter_code
_entity_poly.pdbx_strand_id
1 'polypeptide(L)' 'LAAAKETANYHLDRVGVSDFYKRLIDKAKTVEGVKALYFAILKALP' A
#
# COMPACT_ATOMS: atom_id res chain seq x y z
N LEU A 1 4.59 11.52 -4.08
CA LEU A 1 3.38 10.78 -3.72
C LEU A 1 3.06 9.68 -4.73
N ALA A 2 3.06 10.01 -6.02
CA ALA A 2 2.78 9.00 -7.03
C ALA A 2 3.81 7.87 -7.01
N ALA A 3 5.08 8.19 -6.87
CA ALA A 3 6.12 7.18 -6.83
C ALA A 3 6.00 6.28 -5.60
N ALA A 4 5.60 6.86 -4.46
CA ALA A 4 5.39 6.07 -3.25
C ALA A 4 4.23 5.08 -3.43
N LYS A 5 3.14 5.52 -4.06
CA LYS A 5 2.00 4.66 -4.34
C LYS A 5 2.37 3.54 -5.29
N GLU A 6 3.10 3.84 -6.35
CA GLU A 6 3.54 2.83 -7.31
C GLU A 6 4.43 1.78 -6.64
N THR A 7 5.37 2.22 -5.82
CA THR A 7 6.26 1.31 -5.14
C THR A 7 5.50 0.41 -4.17
N ALA A 8 4.60 0.99 -3.37
CA ALA A 8 3.81 0.22 -2.43
C ALA A 8 2.94 -0.81 -3.15
N ASN A 9 2.25 -0.39 -4.22
CA ASN A 9 1.40 -1.30 -4.98
C ASN A 9 2.20 -2.41 -5.65
N TYR A 10 3.39 -2.09 -6.15
CA TYR A 10 4.25 -3.08 -6.76
C TYR A 10 4.62 -4.18 -5.75
N HIS A 11 5.02 -3.80 -4.55
CA HIS A 11 5.37 -4.77 -3.52
C HIS A 11 4.14 -5.58 -3.06
N LEU A 12 3.00 -4.92 -2.92
CA LEU A 12 1.78 -5.61 -2.52
C LEU A 12 1.31 -6.59 -3.58
N ASP A 13 1.48 -6.27 -4.87
CA ASP A 13 1.17 -7.19 -5.95
C ASP A 13 2.04 -8.43 -5.89
N ARG A 14 3.31 -8.29 -5.56
CA ARG A 14 4.21 -9.43 -5.45
C ARG A 14 3.85 -10.35 -4.29
N VAL A 15 3.35 -9.76 -3.21
CA VAL A 15 2.90 -10.53 -2.04
C VAL A 15 1.54 -11.19 -2.32
N GLY A 16 0.74 -10.58 -3.19
CA GLY A 16 -0.55 -11.14 -3.57
C GLY A 16 -1.70 -10.70 -2.68
N VAL A 17 -1.67 -9.45 -2.20
CA VAL A 17 -2.76 -8.92 -1.38
C VAL A 17 -3.99 -8.61 -2.24
N SER A 18 -5.14 -8.47 -1.58
CA SER A 18 -6.38 -8.18 -2.27
C SER A 18 -6.39 -6.75 -2.82
N ASP A 19 -7.23 -6.51 -3.83
CA ASP A 19 -7.39 -5.18 -4.42
C ASP A 19 -7.90 -4.16 -3.42
N PHE A 20 -8.63 -4.59 -2.39
CA PHE A 20 -9.10 -3.70 -1.34
C PHE A 20 -7.94 -2.91 -0.71
N TYR A 21 -6.87 -3.60 -0.38
CA TYR A 21 -5.70 -2.96 0.22
C TYR A 21 -5.00 -2.02 -0.74
N LYS A 22 -4.91 -2.40 -2.01
CA LYS A 22 -4.30 -1.52 -3.01
C LYS A 22 -5.11 -0.24 -3.20
N ARG A 23 -6.44 -0.33 -3.10
CA ARG A 23 -7.29 0.85 -3.17
C ARG A 23 -7.08 1.78 -1.99
N LEU A 24 -6.83 1.24 -0.80
CA LEU A 24 -6.51 2.08 0.36
C LEU A 24 -5.22 2.87 0.10
N ILE A 25 -4.21 2.24 -0.46
CA ILE A 25 -2.96 2.92 -0.82
C ILE A 25 -3.26 4.05 -1.81
N ASP A 26 -4.07 3.79 -2.83
CA ASP A 26 -4.38 4.80 -3.85
C ASP A 26 -5.12 6.00 -3.28
N LYS A 27 -5.86 5.84 -2.21
CA LYS A 27 -6.59 6.94 -1.56
C LYS A 27 -5.73 7.79 -0.65
N ALA A 28 -4.51 7.37 -0.33
CA ALA A 28 -3.63 8.15 0.52
C ALA A 28 -3.29 9.49 -0.14
N LYS A 29 -3.23 10.54 0.65
CA LYS A 29 -2.98 11.90 0.16
C LYS A 29 -1.56 12.38 0.40
N THR A 30 -0.78 11.63 1.17
CA THR A 30 0.61 11.99 1.50
C THR A 30 1.48 10.76 1.43
N VAL A 31 2.80 11.00 1.29
CA VAL A 31 3.77 9.90 1.31
C VAL A 31 3.74 9.19 2.66
N GLU A 32 3.60 9.95 3.74
CA GLU A 32 3.51 9.34 5.07
C GLU A 32 2.29 8.46 5.22
N GLY A 33 1.16 8.88 4.62
CA GLY A 33 -0.05 8.07 4.60
C GLY A 33 0.15 6.77 3.85
N VAL A 34 0.84 6.80 2.72
CA VAL A 34 1.18 5.59 1.97
C VAL A 34 2.00 4.64 2.82
N LYS A 35 3.03 5.17 3.48
CA LYS A 35 3.89 4.35 4.35
C LYS A 35 3.11 3.73 5.51
N ALA A 36 2.27 4.52 6.16
CA ALA A 36 1.49 4.03 7.30
C ALA A 36 0.56 2.91 6.87
N LEU A 37 -0.15 3.08 5.75
CA LEU A 37 -1.03 2.06 5.23
C LEU A 37 -0.27 0.81 4.81
N TYR A 38 0.87 0.98 4.16
CA TYR A 38 1.69 -0.12 3.71
C TYR A 38 2.14 -0.99 4.88
N PHE A 39 2.66 -0.36 5.94
CA PHE A 39 3.10 -1.12 7.12
C PHE A 39 1.93 -1.78 7.83
N ALA A 40 0.79 -1.11 7.92
CA ALA A 40 -0.40 -1.69 8.53
C ALA A 40 -0.86 -2.93 7.75
N ILE A 41 -0.84 -2.87 6.44
CA ILE A 41 -1.20 -4.01 5.59
C ILE A 41 -0.25 -5.17 5.82
N LEU A 42 1.06 -4.89 5.85
CA LEU A 42 2.05 -5.95 6.09
C LEU A 42 1.84 -6.64 7.43
N LYS A 43 1.46 -5.88 8.46
CA LYS A 43 1.19 -6.44 9.77
C LYS A 43 -0.08 -7.29 9.80
N ALA A 44 -1.02 -7.00 8.92
CA ALA A 44 -2.27 -7.74 8.84
C ALA A 44 -2.13 -9.05 8.07
N LEU A 45 -1.06 -9.21 7.30
CA LEU A 45 -0.86 -10.44 6.54
C LEU A 45 -0.45 -11.59 7.45
N PRO A 46 -0.89 -12.81 7.12
CA PRO A 46 -0.51 -14.00 7.89
C PRO A 46 0.97 -14.32 7.75
#